data_a5559f1430450762dc1e7129adf8d9ff
#
_entry.id   a5559f1430450762dc1e7129adf8d9ff
#
_cell.length_a   1.000
_cell.length_b   1.000
_cell.length_c   1.000
_cell.angle_alpha   90.00
_cell.angle_beta   90.00
_cell.angle_gamma   90.00
#
_symmetry.space_group_name_H-M   'P 1'
#
loop_
_entity.id
_entity.type
_entity.pdbx_description
1 polymer ?
#
loop_
_entity_poly.entity_id
_entity_poly.type
_entity_poly.pdbx_seq_one_letter_code
_entity_poly.pdbx_strand_id
1 'polypeptide(L)'
;MESRLVSEHGPLTILCVATYEKGQEFLRECKKQGCTVLLLTVDTLKEADWPREAIDEFFYIPRDIARDDLLKGVSHLARTRALDRIVALDDFDVETAALLREHLRIPGMGETTARYFRDKLAMRARARNQGILVPDFVHVVNDDAIRRFADRVAPPWMLKPRSNAAAIGIRRLERVDDLHAAVEELGDRRSFYVLEQFVSGDVFHVDSLVWEREPIFHAAHQYGKPPFSVAHQGGIFTTRTVGRNASAWKPLAAINREVLTTLGLVRGVAHTEFIRSAEDCRWYFLETSARVGGAYIVDVVEAATGINLWREWAKIEIAGEDSPYHLPNVRDTYAGLALTLARQEQPDTSGYTDPEIVLRVQKKHHAGLIVRSEDPKRVDELLDSYTGRFMTDFYAFEPAPDRPSS
;
A
#
# COMPACT_ATOMS: atom_id res chain seq x y z
N MET A 1 -31.29 0.07 19.34
CA MET A 1 -31.02 1.32 20.08
C MET A 1 -29.51 1.50 20.01
N GLU A 2 -29.02 2.18 18.98
CA GLU A 2 -27.61 2.47 18.80
C GLU A 2 -27.22 3.59 19.75
N SER A 3 -26.36 3.28 20.75
CA SER A 3 -25.79 4.29 21.63
C SER A 3 -24.81 5.16 20.82
N ARG A 4 -25.21 6.37 20.47
CA ARG A 4 -24.29 7.40 19.99
C ARG A 4 -23.28 7.69 21.11
N LEU A 5 -22.02 7.35 20.83
CA LEU A 5 -20.88 7.76 21.65
C LEU A 5 -20.69 9.29 21.49
N VAL A 6 -21.34 10.07 22.30
CA VAL A 6 -21.08 11.50 22.42
C VAL A 6 -20.07 11.62 23.56
N SER A 7 -18.80 11.81 23.21
CA SER A 7 -17.80 12.26 24.17
C SER A 7 -18.19 13.66 24.71
N GLU A 8 -17.78 14.01 25.91
CA GLU A 8 -17.97 15.34 26.49
C GLU A 8 -17.40 16.49 25.63
N HIS A 9 -16.68 16.17 24.53
CA HIS A 9 -15.97 17.09 23.64
C HIS A 9 -16.53 17.18 22.21
N GLY A 10 -17.78 16.75 21.97
CA GLY A 10 -18.36 16.82 20.61
C GLY A 10 -17.84 15.73 19.63
N PRO A 11 -18.21 15.81 18.36
CA PRO A 11 -17.76 14.83 17.35
C PRO A 11 -16.25 14.99 17.07
N LEU A 12 -15.53 13.86 16.93
CA LEU A 12 -14.11 13.85 16.57
C LEU A 12 -13.88 14.57 15.24
N THR A 13 -12.86 15.42 15.17
CA THR A 13 -12.43 16.10 13.95
C THR A 13 -11.22 15.39 13.37
N ILE A 14 -11.35 14.87 12.17
CA ILE A 14 -10.32 14.14 11.44
C ILE A 14 -9.86 14.94 10.23
N LEU A 15 -8.57 15.30 10.19
CA LEU A 15 -7.93 15.87 9.02
C LEU A 15 -7.34 14.74 8.17
N CYS A 16 -7.95 14.48 7.02
CA CYS A 16 -7.47 13.55 6.02
C CYS A 16 -6.52 14.27 5.05
N VAL A 17 -5.34 13.71 4.81
CA VAL A 17 -4.35 14.23 3.84
C VAL A 17 -4.32 13.28 2.65
N ALA A 18 -4.60 13.80 1.46
CA ALA A 18 -4.64 13.02 0.23
C ALA A 18 -4.18 13.85 -0.97
N THR A 19 -2.91 13.68 -1.38
CA THR A 19 -2.37 14.30 -2.62
C THR A 19 -2.64 13.46 -3.87
N TYR A 20 -3.32 12.33 -3.72
CA TYR A 20 -3.88 11.47 -4.77
C TYR A 20 -5.34 11.16 -4.45
N GLU A 21 -6.16 10.97 -5.49
CA GLU A 21 -7.58 10.65 -5.33
C GLU A 21 -7.76 9.22 -4.78
N LYS A 22 -7.83 9.11 -3.45
CA LYS A 22 -8.01 7.86 -2.71
C LYS A 22 -8.74 8.06 -1.39
N GLY A 23 -9.26 6.98 -0.83
CA GLY A 23 -9.80 6.97 0.52
C GLY A 23 -11.28 7.35 0.61
N GLN A 24 -12.04 7.32 -0.49
CA GLN A 24 -13.46 7.66 -0.51
C GLN A 24 -14.27 6.89 0.54
N GLU A 25 -14.03 5.57 0.68
CA GLU A 25 -14.72 4.74 1.68
C GLU A 25 -14.30 5.06 3.13
N PHE A 26 -13.05 5.47 3.34
CA PHE A 26 -12.59 5.96 4.65
C PHE A 26 -13.33 7.24 5.05
N LEU A 27 -13.42 8.21 4.12
CA LEU A 27 -14.12 9.48 4.34
C LEU A 27 -15.62 9.26 4.64
N ARG A 28 -16.27 8.39 3.84
CA ARG A 28 -17.68 8.03 4.06
C ARG A 28 -17.91 7.37 5.41
N GLU A 29 -17.03 6.44 5.80
CA GLU A 29 -17.17 5.77 7.09
C GLU A 29 -16.94 6.74 8.26
N CYS A 30 -15.94 7.63 8.20
CA CYS A 30 -15.75 8.68 9.22
C CYS A 30 -17.02 9.54 9.38
N LYS A 31 -17.61 9.97 8.26
CA LYS A 31 -18.84 10.76 8.28
C LYS A 31 -20.02 10.00 8.87
N LYS A 32 -20.17 8.74 8.49
CA LYS A 32 -21.20 7.83 9.01
C LYS A 32 -21.07 7.62 10.52
N GLN A 33 -19.84 7.59 11.05
CA GLN A 33 -19.56 7.49 12.48
C GLN A 33 -19.75 8.83 13.23
N GLY A 34 -20.14 9.89 12.53
CA GLY A 34 -20.45 11.20 13.13
C GLY A 34 -19.25 12.13 13.26
N CYS A 35 -18.13 11.84 12.64
CA CYS A 35 -16.96 12.72 12.66
C CYS A 35 -17.16 13.99 11.84
N THR A 36 -16.47 15.07 12.24
CA THR A 36 -16.17 16.19 11.35
C THR A 36 -14.99 15.80 10.46
N VAL A 37 -15.22 15.75 9.16
CA VAL A 37 -14.24 15.28 8.17
C VAL A 37 -13.68 16.46 7.40
N LEU A 38 -12.39 16.71 7.54
CA LEU A 38 -11.65 17.75 6.82
C LEU A 38 -10.74 17.06 5.80
N LEU A 39 -10.72 17.53 4.55
CA LEU A 39 -9.83 17.00 3.51
C LEU A 39 -8.81 18.06 3.09
N LEU A 40 -7.53 17.79 3.32
CA LEU A 40 -6.40 18.52 2.79
C LEU A 40 -5.90 17.80 1.53
N THR A 41 -6.05 18.45 0.37
CA THR A 41 -5.65 17.89 -0.92
C THR A 41 -4.97 18.94 -1.79
N VAL A 42 -4.44 18.51 -2.94
CA VAL A 42 -3.81 19.42 -3.90
C VAL A 42 -4.86 20.09 -4.78
N ASP A 43 -4.55 21.30 -5.23
CA ASP A 43 -5.43 22.11 -6.09
C ASP A 43 -5.80 21.42 -7.42
N THR A 44 -4.90 20.60 -7.96
CA THR A 44 -5.15 19.79 -9.16
C THR A 44 -6.23 18.71 -8.99
N LEU A 45 -6.57 18.34 -7.75
CA LEU A 45 -7.62 17.37 -7.42
C LEU A 45 -8.96 18.03 -6.97
N LYS A 46 -9.10 19.33 -7.22
CA LYS A 46 -10.33 20.06 -6.86
C LYS A 46 -11.58 19.46 -7.49
N GLU A 47 -11.50 19.03 -8.73
CA GLU A 47 -12.61 18.45 -9.50
C GLU A 47 -12.60 16.91 -9.53
N ALA A 48 -11.76 16.28 -8.70
CA ALA A 48 -11.74 14.82 -8.58
C ALA A 48 -13.03 14.28 -7.95
N ASP A 49 -13.26 12.97 -8.10
CA ASP A 49 -14.48 12.29 -7.63
C ASP A 49 -14.43 12.03 -6.11
N TRP A 50 -14.37 13.12 -5.36
CA TRP A 50 -14.46 13.09 -3.90
C TRP A 50 -15.88 12.88 -3.43
N PRO A 51 -16.12 12.11 -2.35
CA PRO A 51 -17.43 11.95 -1.71
C PRO A 51 -17.81 13.23 -0.96
N ARG A 52 -18.23 14.26 -1.71
CA ARG A 52 -18.49 15.62 -1.17
C ARG A 52 -19.51 15.62 -0.06
N GLU A 53 -20.43 14.66 -0.07
CA GLU A 53 -21.43 14.44 0.99
C GLU A 53 -20.82 13.98 2.32
N ALA A 54 -19.59 13.45 2.28
CA ALA A 54 -18.88 12.93 3.44
C ALA A 54 -17.76 13.85 3.94
N ILE A 55 -17.57 15.01 3.33
CA ILE A 55 -16.50 15.96 3.64
C ILE A 55 -17.12 17.29 4.08
N ASP A 56 -16.81 17.73 5.30
CA ASP A 56 -17.33 18.99 5.83
C ASP A 56 -16.61 20.22 5.26
N GLU A 57 -15.28 20.13 5.13
CA GLU A 57 -14.49 21.21 4.54
C GLU A 57 -13.32 20.66 3.70
N PHE A 58 -13.02 21.37 2.61
CA PHE A 58 -11.88 21.13 1.73
C PHE A 58 -10.83 22.21 1.92
N PHE A 59 -9.57 21.79 2.01
CA PHE A 59 -8.39 22.65 1.99
C PHE A 59 -7.50 22.26 0.82
N TYR A 60 -7.20 23.23 -0.03
CA TYR A 60 -6.38 23.01 -1.23
C TYR A 60 -5.01 23.63 -1.06
N ILE A 61 -3.98 22.87 -1.40
CA ILE A 61 -2.59 23.30 -1.34
C ILE A 61 -1.90 23.11 -2.70
N PRO A 62 -0.91 23.91 -3.06
CA PRO A 62 -0.02 23.61 -4.18
C PRO A 62 0.67 22.26 -3.96
N ARG A 63 0.89 21.49 -5.02
CA ARG A 63 1.55 20.18 -4.92
C ARG A 63 2.98 20.27 -4.38
N ASP A 64 3.68 21.37 -4.66
CA ASP A 64 5.04 21.68 -4.25
C ASP A 64 5.12 22.62 -3.04
N ILE A 65 4.08 22.68 -2.23
CA ILE A 65 4.04 23.53 -1.04
C ILE A 65 5.27 23.28 -0.15
N ALA A 66 5.91 24.38 0.28
CA ALA A 66 7.04 24.29 1.19
C ALA A 66 6.57 23.73 2.56
N ARG A 67 7.43 22.90 3.19
CA ARG A 67 7.16 22.26 4.49
C ARG A 67 6.68 23.27 5.56
N ASP A 68 7.37 24.42 5.67
CA ASP A 68 7.06 25.44 6.67
C ASP A 68 5.71 26.12 6.42
N ASP A 69 5.33 26.30 5.15
CA ASP A 69 4.07 26.94 4.79
C ASP A 69 2.88 25.99 5.02
N LEU A 70 3.08 24.68 4.78
CA LEU A 70 2.12 23.67 5.17
C LEU A 70 1.88 23.65 6.68
N LEU A 71 2.96 23.65 7.47
CA LEU A 71 2.89 23.71 8.94
C LEU A 71 2.15 24.96 9.43
N LYS A 72 2.46 26.14 8.88
CA LYS A 72 1.77 27.40 9.21
C LYS A 72 0.30 27.34 8.86
N GLY A 73 -0.05 26.81 7.68
CA GLY A 73 -1.43 26.69 7.21
C GLY A 73 -2.28 25.80 8.14
N VAL A 74 -1.79 24.59 8.43
CA VAL A 74 -2.53 23.65 9.32
C VAL A 74 -2.53 24.14 10.76
N SER A 75 -1.45 24.79 11.25
CA SER A 75 -1.44 25.42 12.58
C SER A 75 -2.44 26.58 12.67
N HIS A 76 -2.64 27.35 11.59
CA HIS A 76 -3.67 28.39 11.55
C HIS A 76 -5.08 27.78 11.64
N LEU A 77 -5.34 26.70 10.92
CA LEU A 77 -6.58 25.94 11.02
C LEU A 77 -6.84 25.47 12.45
N ALA A 78 -5.81 24.95 13.13
CA ALA A 78 -5.90 24.45 14.50
C ALA A 78 -6.19 25.53 15.56
N ARG A 79 -6.08 26.82 15.22
CA ARG A 79 -6.44 27.92 16.16
C ARG A 79 -7.93 27.96 16.49
N THR A 80 -8.77 27.53 15.56
CA THR A 80 -10.23 27.63 15.68
C THR A 80 -10.93 26.27 15.64
N ARG A 81 -10.19 25.19 15.42
CA ARG A 81 -10.70 23.82 15.35
C ARG A 81 -9.78 22.89 16.14
N ALA A 82 -10.36 22.09 17.02
CA ALA A 82 -9.65 20.96 17.59
C ALA A 82 -9.46 19.90 16.50
N LEU A 83 -8.23 19.46 16.27
CA LEU A 83 -7.91 18.35 15.39
C LEU A 83 -7.56 17.14 16.26
N ASP A 84 -8.39 16.09 16.20
CA ASP A 84 -8.21 14.89 17.03
C ASP A 84 -7.33 13.84 16.34
N ARG A 85 -7.43 13.77 15.01
CA ARG A 85 -6.67 12.83 14.17
C ARG A 85 -6.17 13.50 12.90
N ILE A 86 -5.01 13.06 12.42
CA ILE A 86 -4.49 13.40 11.09
C ILE A 86 -4.12 12.09 10.40
N VAL A 87 -4.72 11.80 9.24
CA VAL A 87 -4.60 10.51 8.56
C VAL A 87 -4.17 10.72 7.12
N ALA A 88 -3.09 10.03 6.69
CA ALA A 88 -2.65 10.01 5.30
C ALA A 88 -3.42 8.93 4.54
N LEU A 89 -4.17 9.29 3.52
CA LEU A 89 -4.94 8.34 2.71
C LEU A 89 -4.13 7.72 1.56
N ASP A 90 -2.95 8.27 1.27
CA ASP A 90 -2.01 7.71 0.29
C ASP A 90 -0.60 7.53 0.88
N ASP A 91 0.17 6.70 0.22
CA ASP A 91 1.54 6.39 0.58
C ASP A 91 2.45 7.63 0.63
N PHE A 92 2.28 8.53 -0.35
CA PHE A 92 3.07 9.75 -0.46
C PHE A 92 2.78 10.78 0.65
N ASP A 93 1.64 10.66 1.32
CA ASP A 93 1.21 11.58 2.37
C ASP A 93 1.59 11.13 3.79
N VAL A 94 2.13 9.91 3.94
CA VAL A 94 2.43 9.31 5.25
C VAL A 94 3.43 10.16 6.05
N GLU A 95 4.51 10.66 5.40
CA GLU A 95 5.50 11.53 6.07
C GLU A 95 4.91 12.91 6.37
N THR A 96 4.09 13.45 5.48
CA THR A 96 3.38 14.73 5.69
C THR A 96 2.44 14.67 6.88
N ALA A 97 1.61 13.62 6.97
CA ALA A 97 0.71 13.45 8.12
C ALA A 97 1.48 13.25 9.44
N ALA A 98 2.60 12.53 9.40
CA ALA A 98 3.47 12.35 10.56
C ALA A 98 4.10 13.66 11.04
N LEU A 99 4.60 14.49 10.12
CA LEU A 99 5.10 15.82 10.39
C LEU A 99 4.06 16.69 11.10
N LEU A 100 2.84 16.73 10.56
CA LEU A 100 1.74 17.51 11.13
C LEU A 100 1.33 17.01 12.51
N ARG A 101 1.27 15.68 12.72
CA ARG A 101 0.99 15.08 14.03
C ARG A 101 2.04 15.43 15.07
N GLU A 102 3.33 15.31 14.74
CA GLU A 102 4.40 15.69 15.66
C GLU A 102 4.38 17.18 16.02
N HIS A 103 4.20 18.04 15.02
CA HIS A 103 4.17 19.49 15.22
C HIS A 103 3.00 19.92 16.11
N LEU A 104 1.82 19.38 15.88
CA LEU A 104 0.58 19.73 16.62
C LEU A 104 0.35 18.86 17.86
N ARG A 105 1.23 17.92 18.16
CA ARG A 105 1.10 16.97 19.29
C ARG A 105 -0.17 16.11 19.23
N ILE A 106 -0.60 15.77 18.01
CA ILE A 106 -1.73 14.88 17.76
C ILE A 106 -1.24 13.42 17.82
N PRO A 107 -1.99 12.51 18.51
CA PRO A 107 -1.60 11.11 18.63
C PRO A 107 -1.45 10.42 17.26
N GLY A 108 -0.48 9.50 17.18
CA GLY A 108 -0.24 8.69 15.99
C GLY A 108 1.25 8.53 15.68
N MET A 109 1.54 7.99 14.50
CA MET A 109 2.89 7.73 14.04
C MET A 109 3.62 9.05 13.72
N GLY A 110 4.76 9.30 14.36
CA GLY A 110 5.62 10.46 14.10
C GLY A 110 6.60 10.24 12.96
N GLU A 111 7.39 11.28 12.61
CA GLU A 111 8.23 11.30 11.39
C GLU A 111 9.25 10.15 11.34
N THR A 112 9.92 9.83 12.46
CA THR A 112 10.90 8.74 12.49
C THR A 112 10.27 7.39 12.17
N THR A 113 9.10 7.11 12.74
CA THR A 113 8.37 5.86 12.50
C THR A 113 7.77 5.83 11.10
N ALA A 114 7.20 6.93 10.63
CA ALA A 114 6.65 7.06 9.28
C ALA A 114 7.68 6.71 8.19
N ARG A 115 8.92 7.11 8.40
CA ARG A 115 10.02 6.80 7.50
C ARG A 115 10.24 5.29 7.31
N TYR A 116 9.98 4.46 8.34
CA TYR A 116 10.05 3.00 8.22
C TYR A 116 8.95 2.39 7.34
N PHE A 117 7.93 3.18 6.95
CA PHE A 117 6.86 2.78 6.05
C PHE A 117 6.95 3.44 4.67
N ARG A 118 8.00 4.23 4.43
CA ARG A 118 8.22 4.94 3.16
C ARG A 118 9.60 4.69 2.55
N ASP A 119 10.64 4.73 3.36
CA ASP A 119 12.04 4.66 2.92
C ASP A 119 12.54 3.21 2.95
N LYS A 120 12.70 2.61 1.77
CA LYS A 120 13.17 1.22 1.62
C LYS A 120 14.49 0.95 2.34
N LEU A 121 15.43 1.92 2.33
CA LEU A 121 16.69 1.77 3.05
C LEU A 121 16.48 1.74 4.57
N ALA A 122 15.64 2.61 5.09
CA ALA A 122 15.30 2.64 6.52
C ALA A 122 14.57 1.36 6.94
N MET A 123 13.61 0.88 6.14
CA MET A 123 12.92 -0.41 6.34
C MET A 123 13.91 -1.56 6.44
N ARG A 124 14.79 -1.69 5.44
CA ARG A 124 15.81 -2.75 5.38
C ARG A 124 16.73 -2.73 6.58
N ALA A 125 17.27 -1.55 6.91
CA ALA A 125 18.18 -1.38 8.03
C ALA A 125 17.49 -1.76 9.36
N ARG A 126 16.27 -1.27 9.59
CA ARG A 126 15.50 -1.58 10.80
C ARG A 126 15.16 -3.05 10.91
N ALA A 127 14.63 -3.65 9.85
CA ALA A 127 14.26 -5.07 9.81
C ALA A 127 15.48 -5.98 10.05
N ARG A 128 16.57 -5.76 9.31
CA ARG A 128 17.82 -6.54 9.47
C ARG A 128 18.39 -6.46 10.88
N ASN A 129 18.39 -5.27 11.49
CA ASN A 129 18.93 -5.07 12.83
C ASN A 129 18.10 -5.79 13.93
N GLN A 130 16.90 -6.23 13.60
CA GLN A 130 16.03 -7.00 14.49
C GLN A 130 15.92 -8.48 14.06
N GLY A 131 16.79 -8.93 13.12
CA GLY A 131 16.87 -10.32 12.70
C GLY A 131 15.86 -10.74 11.63
N ILE A 132 15.03 -9.82 11.13
CA ILE A 132 14.12 -10.10 10.01
C ILE A 132 14.93 -10.21 8.73
N LEU A 133 14.70 -11.31 8.00
CA LEU A 133 15.40 -11.58 6.74
C LEU A 133 14.93 -10.60 5.66
N VAL A 134 15.90 -9.92 5.05
CA VAL A 134 15.72 -8.99 3.93
C VAL A 134 16.75 -9.30 2.84
N PRO A 135 16.50 -8.98 1.55
CA PRO A 135 17.56 -9.04 0.55
C PRO A 135 18.80 -8.27 1.01
N ASP A 136 19.98 -8.77 0.71
CA ASP A 136 21.20 -8.01 0.97
C ASP A 136 21.15 -6.65 0.27
N PHE A 137 21.62 -5.60 0.92
CA PHE A 137 21.50 -4.23 0.40
C PHE A 137 22.66 -3.32 0.79
N VAL A 138 22.83 -2.26 0.01
CA VAL A 138 23.77 -1.17 0.29
C VAL A 138 23.15 0.17 -0.09
N HIS A 139 23.42 1.22 0.69
CA HIS A 139 23.09 2.60 0.33
C HIS A 139 24.01 3.07 -0.82
N VAL A 140 23.44 3.64 -1.88
CA VAL A 140 24.17 4.06 -3.08
C VAL A 140 24.82 5.43 -2.87
N VAL A 141 25.73 5.54 -1.88
CA VAL A 141 26.45 6.79 -1.56
C VAL A 141 27.95 6.61 -1.64
N ASN A 142 28.48 5.63 -0.93
CA ASN A 142 29.92 5.42 -0.83
C ASN A 142 30.40 4.38 -1.85
N ASP A 143 31.33 4.75 -2.73
CA ASP A 143 31.80 3.90 -3.84
C ASP A 143 32.48 2.63 -3.35
N ASP A 144 33.28 2.70 -2.27
CA ASP A 144 33.91 1.53 -1.70
C ASP A 144 32.89 0.57 -1.07
N ALA A 145 31.82 1.09 -0.49
CA ALA A 145 30.75 0.23 0.04
C ALA A 145 29.97 -0.45 -1.08
N ILE A 146 29.71 0.23 -2.19
CA ILE A 146 29.06 -0.32 -3.39
C ILE A 146 29.96 -1.42 -4.00
N ARG A 147 31.24 -1.17 -4.13
CA ARG A 147 32.23 -2.15 -4.66
C ARG A 147 32.25 -3.40 -3.77
N ARG A 148 32.43 -3.25 -2.45
CA ARG A 148 32.42 -4.39 -1.51
C ARG A 148 31.09 -5.16 -1.55
N PHE A 149 29.97 -4.49 -1.79
CA PHE A 149 28.69 -5.14 -1.95
C PHE A 149 28.68 -5.99 -3.24
N ALA A 150 29.12 -5.44 -4.38
CA ALA A 150 29.17 -6.14 -5.66
C ALA A 150 30.16 -7.30 -5.66
N ASP A 151 31.27 -7.21 -4.91
CA ASP A 151 32.24 -8.31 -4.74
C ASP A 151 31.65 -9.50 -3.95
N ARG A 152 30.71 -9.22 -3.04
CA ARG A 152 30.11 -10.23 -2.15
C ARG A 152 28.80 -10.79 -2.69
N VAL A 153 27.99 -9.98 -3.31
CA VAL A 153 26.65 -10.31 -3.80
C VAL A 153 26.67 -10.35 -5.31
N ALA A 154 26.51 -11.55 -5.87
CA ALA A 154 26.49 -11.72 -7.33
C ALA A 154 25.26 -11.03 -7.97
N PRO A 155 25.38 -10.53 -9.22
CA PRO A 155 24.23 -10.04 -9.97
C PRO A 155 23.22 -11.17 -10.27
N PRO A 156 21.99 -10.87 -10.65
CA PRO A 156 21.48 -9.52 -10.88
C PRO A 156 21.18 -8.75 -9.58
N TRP A 157 21.20 -7.43 -9.67
CA TRP A 157 20.83 -6.54 -8.56
C TRP A 157 19.61 -5.70 -8.90
N MET A 158 18.95 -5.18 -7.86
CA MET A 158 17.85 -4.26 -7.98
C MET A 158 18.25 -2.88 -7.47
N LEU A 159 18.32 -1.90 -8.36
CA LEU A 159 18.51 -0.50 -8.01
C LEU A 159 17.15 0.16 -7.85
N LYS A 160 16.84 0.64 -6.64
CA LYS A 160 15.49 1.14 -6.31
C LYS A 160 15.54 2.54 -5.73
N PRO A 161 14.63 3.45 -6.14
CA PRO A 161 14.37 4.67 -5.38
C PRO A 161 13.91 4.29 -3.97
N ARG A 162 14.39 5.04 -2.96
CA ARG A 162 14.09 4.74 -1.55
C ARG A 162 12.62 4.97 -1.20
N SER A 163 11.98 6.00 -1.78
CA SER A 163 10.64 6.45 -1.35
C SER A 163 9.59 6.45 -2.46
N ASN A 164 9.80 5.74 -3.57
CA ASN A 164 8.78 5.54 -4.61
C ASN A 164 7.92 4.30 -4.35
N ALA A 165 6.75 4.26 -5.01
CA ALA A 165 5.79 3.16 -4.96
C ALA A 165 5.56 2.57 -6.37
N ALA A 166 4.78 1.48 -6.48
CA ALA A 166 4.34 0.87 -7.74
C ALA A 166 5.46 0.48 -8.72
N ALA A 167 6.60 0.02 -8.22
CA ALA A 167 7.79 -0.37 -9.00
C ALA A 167 8.39 0.74 -9.88
N ILE A 168 8.00 2.02 -9.67
CA ILE A 168 8.46 3.17 -10.45
C ILE A 168 9.94 3.44 -10.20
N GLY A 169 10.72 3.56 -11.28
CA GLY A 169 12.15 3.87 -11.23
C GLY A 169 13.03 2.72 -10.72
N ILE A 170 12.47 1.52 -10.58
CA ILE A 170 13.26 0.32 -10.24
C ILE A 170 13.97 -0.19 -11.49
N ARG A 171 15.27 -0.47 -11.36
CA ARG A 171 16.10 -1.02 -12.44
C ARG A 171 16.72 -2.34 -12.00
N ARG A 172 16.67 -3.35 -12.88
CA ARG A 172 17.40 -4.59 -12.72
C ARG A 172 18.73 -4.47 -13.45
N LEU A 173 19.83 -4.76 -12.76
CA LEU A 173 21.18 -4.64 -13.25
C LEU A 173 21.79 -6.05 -13.37
N GLU A 174 22.15 -6.44 -14.57
CA GLU A 174 22.60 -7.81 -14.87
C GLU A 174 24.12 -7.97 -14.72
N ARG A 175 24.88 -6.87 -14.78
CA ARG A 175 26.34 -6.89 -14.79
C ARG A 175 26.92 -5.71 -14.00
N VAL A 176 28.19 -5.83 -13.64
CA VAL A 176 28.94 -4.78 -12.95
C VAL A 176 28.99 -3.48 -13.77
N ASP A 177 29.15 -3.59 -15.09
CA ASP A 177 29.15 -2.41 -15.97
C ASP A 177 27.81 -1.66 -15.93
N ASP A 178 26.69 -2.39 -15.87
CA ASP A 178 25.35 -1.79 -15.74
C ASP A 178 25.22 -1.02 -14.41
N LEU A 179 25.83 -1.54 -13.34
CA LEU A 179 25.86 -0.89 -12.04
C LEU A 179 26.66 0.42 -12.09
N HIS A 180 27.85 0.40 -12.67
CA HIS A 180 28.70 1.59 -12.79
C HIS A 180 28.01 2.67 -13.64
N ALA A 181 27.46 2.30 -14.79
CA ALA A 181 26.73 3.22 -15.65
C ALA A 181 25.50 3.83 -14.93
N ALA A 182 24.75 3.02 -14.19
CA ALA A 182 23.59 3.50 -13.45
C ALA A 182 23.97 4.45 -12.31
N VAL A 183 25.05 4.19 -11.57
CA VAL A 183 25.54 5.04 -10.49
C VAL A 183 26.06 6.38 -11.05
N GLU A 184 26.76 6.37 -12.19
CA GLU A 184 27.24 7.57 -12.86
C GLU A 184 26.07 8.42 -13.39
N GLU A 185 25.08 7.79 -14.05
CA GLU A 185 23.87 8.48 -14.53
C GLU A 185 23.09 9.16 -13.39
N LEU A 186 23.02 8.54 -12.21
CA LEU A 186 22.33 9.13 -11.06
C LEU A 186 23.03 10.38 -10.53
N GLY A 187 24.34 10.47 -10.61
CA GLY A 187 25.12 11.59 -10.05
C GLY A 187 24.76 11.85 -8.58
N ASP A 188 24.45 13.09 -8.22
CA ASP A 188 24.09 13.46 -6.84
C ASP A 188 22.77 12.85 -6.36
N ARG A 189 21.91 12.41 -7.27
CA ARG A 189 20.64 11.74 -6.92
C ARG A 189 20.85 10.33 -6.35
N ARG A 190 22.04 9.76 -6.43
CA ARG A 190 22.37 8.41 -5.96
C ARG A 190 22.05 8.20 -4.48
N SER A 191 22.11 9.24 -3.66
CA SER A 191 21.75 9.19 -2.23
C SER A 191 20.29 8.85 -1.97
N PHE A 192 19.41 9.01 -2.97
CA PHE A 192 17.99 8.63 -2.91
C PHE A 192 17.71 7.21 -3.38
N TYR A 193 18.76 6.38 -3.56
CA TYR A 193 18.65 5.02 -4.05
C TYR A 193 19.25 4.00 -3.08
N VAL A 194 18.74 2.80 -3.17
CA VAL A 194 19.26 1.59 -2.51
C VAL A 194 19.53 0.54 -3.58
N LEU A 195 20.68 -0.15 -3.47
CA LEU A 195 21.02 -1.31 -4.28
C LEU A 195 20.76 -2.55 -3.46
N GLU A 196 20.01 -3.51 -4.01
CA GLU A 196 19.62 -4.74 -3.33
C GLU A 196 19.99 -5.98 -4.16
N GLN A 197 20.24 -7.09 -3.49
CA GLN A 197 20.26 -8.40 -4.11
C GLN A 197 18.91 -8.67 -4.79
N PHE A 198 18.94 -9.20 -6.01
CA PHE A 198 17.74 -9.75 -6.61
C PHE A 198 17.47 -11.13 -5.99
N VAL A 199 16.32 -11.30 -5.39
CA VAL A 199 15.84 -12.59 -4.90
C VAL A 199 14.78 -13.08 -5.87
N SER A 200 15.00 -14.27 -6.47
CA SER A 200 13.99 -14.92 -7.32
C SER A 200 12.98 -15.70 -6.48
N GLY A 201 11.72 -15.73 -6.90
CA GLY A 201 10.69 -16.51 -6.20
C GLY A 201 9.30 -15.94 -6.34
N ASP A 202 8.39 -16.55 -5.59
CA ASP A 202 6.99 -16.13 -5.52
C ASP A 202 6.82 -14.95 -4.58
N VAL A 203 6.10 -13.94 -5.04
CA VAL A 203 5.81 -12.74 -4.25
C VAL A 203 4.41 -12.83 -3.65
N PHE A 204 4.35 -12.49 -2.38
CA PHE A 204 3.13 -12.49 -1.57
C PHE A 204 2.91 -11.11 -0.96
N HIS A 205 1.66 -10.80 -0.67
CA HIS A 205 1.33 -9.64 0.15
C HIS A 205 0.41 -10.01 1.31
N VAL A 206 0.55 -9.25 2.38
CA VAL A 206 -0.29 -9.37 3.57
C VAL A 206 -0.86 -8.01 3.89
N ASP A 207 -2.19 -7.93 3.86
CA ASP A 207 -2.93 -6.72 4.20
C ASP A 207 -3.46 -6.85 5.63
N SER A 208 -3.21 -5.85 6.44
CA SER A 208 -3.40 -5.94 7.89
C SER A 208 -4.15 -4.76 8.47
N LEU A 209 -4.90 -5.02 9.56
CA LEU A 209 -5.38 -4.00 10.49
C LEU A 209 -4.57 -4.08 11.78
N VAL A 210 -4.15 -2.93 12.27
CA VAL A 210 -3.37 -2.81 13.51
C VAL A 210 -4.12 -1.92 14.49
N TRP A 211 -4.30 -2.42 15.71
CA TRP A 211 -4.88 -1.71 16.83
C TRP A 211 -3.96 -1.81 18.04
N GLU A 212 -3.58 -0.68 18.60
CA GLU A 212 -2.70 -0.58 19.78
C GLU A 212 -1.42 -1.46 19.67
N ARG A 213 -0.71 -1.33 18.53
CA ARG A 213 0.52 -2.04 18.14
C ARG A 213 0.34 -3.53 17.85
N GLU A 214 -0.89 -4.05 17.96
CA GLU A 214 -1.19 -5.44 17.67
C GLU A 214 -1.83 -5.58 16.29
N PRO A 215 -1.25 -6.37 15.38
CA PRO A 215 -1.95 -6.79 14.17
C PRO A 215 -3.12 -7.73 14.54
N ILE A 216 -4.33 -7.20 14.51
CA ILE A 216 -5.57 -7.88 14.91
C ILE A 216 -6.25 -8.61 13.75
N PHE A 217 -5.90 -8.27 12.53
CA PHE A 217 -6.37 -8.91 11.31
C PHE A 217 -5.26 -8.93 10.27
N HIS A 218 -5.20 -10.01 9.48
CA HIS A 218 -4.38 -10.10 8.29
C HIS A 218 -5.00 -11.04 7.26
N ALA A 219 -4.90 -10.65 6.00
CA ALA A 219 -5.27 -11.43 4.84
C ALA A 219 -4.05 -11.57 3.94
N ALA A 220 -3.64 -12.82 3.68
CA ALA A 220 -2.48 -13.12 2.85
C ALA A 220 -2.92 -13.47 1.43
N HIS A 221 -2.18 -12.97 0.45
CA HIS A 221 -2.41 -13.20 -0.96
C HIS A 221 -1.10 -13.50 -1.68
N GLN A 222 -1.19 -14.17 -2.83
CA GLN A 222 -0.06 -14.46 -3.71
C GLN A 222 -0.29 -13.77 -5.05
N TYR A 223 0.70 -13.03 -5.54
CA TYR A 223 0.69 -12.54 -6.91
C TYR A 223 0.91 -13.68 -7.91
N GLY A 224 0.27 -13.62 -9.06
CA GLY A 224 0.51 -14.61 -10.14
C GLY A 224 1.87 -14.41 -10.78
N LYS A 225 2.22 -13.15 -11.09
CA LYS A 225 3.58 -12.73 -11.47
C LYS A 225 4.04 -11.62 -10.53
N PRO A 226 5.35 -11.53 -10.22
CA PRO A 226 5.87 -10.42 -9.41
C PRO A 226 5.44 -9.07 -9.99
N PRO A 227 4.98 -8.11 -9.18
CA PRO A 227 4.52 -6.78 -9.65
C PRO A 227 5.56 -6.07 -10.52
N PHE A 228 6.85 -6.19 -10.17
CA PHE A 228 7.95 -5.67 -10.99
C PHE A 228 7.93 -6.23 -12.42
N SER A 229 7.73 -7.53 -12.59
CA SER A 229 7.69 -8.16 -13.91
C SER A 229 6.49 -7.67 -14.73
N VAL A 230 5.32 -7.54 -14.10
CA VAL A 230 4.12 -7.00 -14.78
C VAL A 230 4.34 -5.56 -15.21
N ALA A 231 4.88 -4.72 -14.34
CA ALA A 231 5.11 -3.30 -14.62
C ALA A 231 6.14 -3.05 -15.74
N HIS A 232 7.18 -3.89 -15.87
CA HIS A 232 8.28 -3.66 -16.81
C HIS A 232 8.23 -4.53 -18.08
N GLN A 233 7.61 -5.70 -18.00
CA GLN A 233 7.53 -6.66 -19.09
C GLN A 233 6.11 -6.85 -19.63
N GLY A 234 5.13 -6.24 -18.95
CA GLY A 234 3.74 -6.39 -19.25
C GLY A 234 3.13 -7.71 -18.79
N GLY A 235 1.84 -7.84 -19.02
CA GLY A 235 1.05 -9.01 -18.66
C GLY A 235 -0.20 -8.64 -17.85
N ILE A 236 -0.94 -9.67 -17.46
CA ILE A 236 -2.13 -9.52 -16.63
C ILE A 236 -1.68 -9.55 -15.16
N PHE A 237 -2.04 -8.52 -14.41
CA PHE A 237 -1.86 -8.51 -12.97
C PHE A 237 -2.89 -9.44 -12.33
N THR A 238 -2.42 -10.42 -11.57
CA THR A 238 -3.31 -11.30 -10.81
C THR A 238 -2.83 -11.42 -9.37
N THR A 239 -3.77 -11.52 -8.45
CA THR A 239 -3.53 -11.88 -7.06
C THR A 239 -4.66 -12.77 -6.55
N ARG A 240 -4.36 -13.66 -5.61
CA ARG A 240 -5.33 -14.59 -5.04
C ARG A 240 -5.09 -14.85 -3.56
N THR A 241 -6.16 -15.14 -2.82
CA THR A 241 -6.11 -15.46 -1.40
C THR A 241 -5.27 -16.70 -1.11
N VAL A 242 -4.37 -16.59 -0.14
CA VAL A 242 -3.69 -17.72 0.49
C VAL A 242 -4.57 -18.20 1.65
N GLY A 243 -5.14 -19.39 1.52
CA GLY A 243 -6.02 -19.95 2.53
C GLY A 243 -5.34 -20.20 3.87
N ARG A 244 -6.08 -20.12 4.95
CA ARG A 244 -5.55 -20.31 6.32
C ARG A 244 -4.95 -21.70 6.56
N ASN A 245 -5.34 -22.68 5.77
CA ASN A 245 -4.82 -24.05 5.82
C ASN A 245 -3.59 -24.26 4.90
N ALA A 246 -3.23 -23.28 4.06
CA ALA A 246 -2.06 -23.36 3.21
C ALA A 246 -0.77 -23.28 4.04
N SER A 247 0.26 -24.00 3.62
CA SER A 247 1.57 -24.03 4.30
C SER A 247 2.25 -22.65 4.40
N ALA A 248 1.94 -21.75 3.47
CA ALA A 248 2.46 -20.39 3.45
C ALA A 248 1.80 -19.47 4.49
N TRP A 249 0.53 -19.74 4.91
CA TRP A 249 -0.24 -18.77 5.68
C TRP A 249 0.35 -18.49 7.06
N LYS A 250 0.69 -19.52 7.84
CA LYS A 250 1.23 -19.34 9.20
C LYS A 250 2.59 -18.62 9.20
N PRO A 251 3.56 -18.99 8.34
CA PRO A 251 4.82 -18.24 8.24
C PRO A 251 4.62 -16.78 7.83
N LEU A 252 3.74 -16.49 6.86
CA LEU A 252 3.44 -15.12 6.44
C LEU A 252 2.81 -14.30 7.56
N ALA A 253 1.83 -14.85 8.28
CA ALA A 253 1.20 -14.19 9.41
C ALA A 253 2.21 -13.86 10.52
N ALA A 254 3.12 -14.80 10.82
CA ALA A 254 4.14 -14.63 11.87
C ALA A 254 5.16 -13.54 11.49
N ILE A 255 5.76 -13.62 10.29
CA ILE A 255 6.76 -12.64 9.85
C ILE A 255 6.12 -11.24 9.65
N ASN A 256 4.88 -11.18 9.18
CA ASN A 256 4.17 -9.92 9.04
C ASN A 256 3.93 -9.23 10.40
N ARG A 257 3.51 -9.99 11.42
CA ARG A 257 3.40 -9.47 12.79
C ARG A 257 4.73 -8.93 13.29
N GLU A 258 5.82 -9.67 13.09
CA GLU A 258 7.16 -9.28 13.49
C GLU A 258 7.60 -7.98 12.78
N VAL A 259 7.37 -7.85 11.47
CA VAL A 259 7.66 -6.65 10.68
C VAL A 259 6.90 -5.46 11.23
N LEU A 260 5.58 -5.53 11.37
CA LEU A 260 4.75 -4.40 11.78
C LEU A 260 5.08 -3.94 13.21
N THR A 261 5.33 -4.87 14.13
CA THR A 261 5.77 -4.57 15.49
C THR A 261 7.16 -3.93 15.51
N THR A 262 8.10 -4.46 14.72
CA THR A 262 9.48 -3.94 14.63
C THR A 262 9.54 -2.53 14.05
N LEU A 263 8.73 -2.25 13.02
CA LEU A 263 8.67 -0.93 12.39
C LEU A 263 7.82 0.06 13.18
N GLY A 264 6.96 -0.43 14.09
CA GLY A 264 6.29 0.38 15.09
C GLY A 264 4.96 0.99 14.63
N LEU A 265 4.18 0.31 13.81
CA LEU A 265 2.82 0.74 13.49
C LEU A 265 1.94 0.62 14.73
N VAL A 266 1.37 1.75 15.18
CA VAL A 266 0.55 1.81 16.39
C VAL A 266 -0.89 1.43 16.10
N ARG A 267 -1.48 2.04 15.03
CA ARG A 267 -2.85 1.80 14.59
C ARG A 267 -2.99 2.11 13.10
N GLY A 268 -4.00 1.55 12.47
CA GLY A 268 -4.31 1.75 11.06
C GLY A 268 -4.21 0.49 10.23
N VAL A 269 -3.79 0.64 8.99
CA VAL A 269 -3.67 -0.43 8.01
C VAL A 269 -2.23 -0.56 7.51
N ALA A 270 -1.88 -1.73 7.02
CA ALA A 270 -0.62 -1.94 6.33
C ALA A 270 -0.79 -2.90 5.17
N HIS A 271 -0.04 -2.64 4.10
CA HIS A 271 0.17 -3.54 2.98
C HIS A 271 1.65 -3.91 2.96
N THR A 272 1.95 -5.20 3.17
CA THR A 272 3.32 -5.70 3.34
C THR A 272 3.63 -6.77 2.31
N GLU A 273 4.78 -6.66 1.64
CA GLU A 273 5.21 -7.61 0.61
C GLU A 273 6.36 -8.49 1.09
N PHE A 274 6.27 -9.77 0.71
CA PHE A 274 7.26 -10.80 1.00
C PHE A 274 7.58 -11.59 -0.26
N ILE A 275 8.80 -12.12 -0.35
CA ILE A 275 9.17 -13.09 -1.37
C ILE A 275 9.58 -14.40 -0.71
N ARG A 276 9.03 -15.52 -1.19
CA ARG A 276 9.53 -16.84 -0.87
C ARG A 276 10.58 -17.20 -1.92
N SER A 277 11.83 -17.18 -1.52
CA SER A 277 12.95 -17.44 -2.39
C SER A 277 12.86 -18.85 -3.03
N ALA A 278 13.08 -18.91 -4.33
CA ALA A 278 13.14 -20.16 -5.07
C ALA A 278 14.45 -20.94 -4.78
N GLU A 279 15.50 -20.26 -4.29
CA GLU A 279 16.81 -20.84 -4.05
C GLU A 279 16.87 -21.56 -2.69
N ASP A 280 16.42 -20.88 -1.61
CA ASP A 280 16.56 -21.39 -0.24
C ASP A 280 15.21 -21.61 0.47
N CYS A 281 14.09 -21.38 -0.22
CA CYS A 281 12.72 -21.50 0.29
C CYS A 281 12.41 -20.62 1.50
N ARG A 282 13.26 -19.62 1.83
CA ARG A 282 13.08 -18.71 2.96
C ARG A 282 12.23 -17.51 2.57
N TRP A 283 11.64 -16.88 3.59
CA TRP A 283 10.83 -15.69 3.44
C TRP A 283 11.68 -14.43 3.63
N TYR A 284 11.68 -13.56 2.64
CA TYR A 284 12.34 -12.27 2.69
C TYR A 284 11.30 -11.16 2.73
N PHE A 285 11.43 -10.25 3.67
CA PHE A 285 10.62 -9.03 3.72
C PHE A 285 11.08 -8.07 2.61
N LEU A 286 10.15 -7.64 1.76
CA LEU A 286 10.43 -6.72 0.66
C LEU A 286 10.10 -5.28 1.01
N GLU A 287 8.85 -4.98 1.34
CA GLU A 287 8.44 -3.63 1.73
C GLU A 287 7.11 -3.64 2.46
N THR A 288 6.81 -2.54 3.15
CA THR A 288 5.51 -2.28 3.75
C THR A 288 5.14 -0.82 3.64
N SER A 289 3.84 -0.56 3.51
CA SER A 289 3.25 0.77 3.48
C SER A 289 2.18 0.88 4.55
N ALA A 290 2.11 2.01 5.27
CA ALA A 290 1.07 2.29 6.26
C ALA A 290 -0.20 2.85 5.56
N ARG A 291 -0.70 2.12 4.59
CA ARG A 291 -1.91 2.40 3.80
C ARG A 291 -2.48 1.11 3.24
N VAL A 292 -3.69 1.18 2.70
CA VAL A 292 -4.30 0.03 2.01
C VAL A 292 -3.61 -0.29 0.69
N GLY A 293 -3.61 -1.56 0.30
CA GLY A 293 -3.10 -2.02 -0.99
C GLY A 293 -3.82 -1.34 -2.17
N GLY A 294 -3.05 -1.03 -3.23
CA GLY A 294 -3.60 -0.48 -4.48
C GLY A 294 -4.22 -1.57 -5.37
N ALA A 295 -4.51 -1.21 -6.63
CA ALA A 295 -4.95 -2.14 -7.67
C ALA A 295 -6.12 -3.06 -7.23
N TYR A 296 -7.14 -2.52 -6.57
CA TYR A 296 -8.32 -3.26 -6.08
C TYR A 296 -8.01 -4.38 -5.07
N ILE A 297 -6.85 -4.36 -4.42
CA ILE A 297 -6.50 -5.34 -3.37
C ILE A 297 -7.49 -5.27 -2.20
N VAL A 298 -7.97 -4.07 -1.83
CA VAL A 298 -9.01 -3.90 -0.81
C VAL A 298 -10.26 -4.69 -1.15
N ASP A 299 -10.69 -4.63 -2.41
CA ASP A 299 -11.90 -5.31 -2.89
C ASP A 299 -11.71 -6.84 -2.88
N VAL A 300 -10.49 -7.33 -3.17
CA VAL A 300 -10.15 -8.77 -3.04
C VAL A 300 -10.21 -9.20 -1.58
N VAL A 301 -9.64 -8.42 -0.66
CA VAL A 301 -9.71 -8.69 0.78
C VAL A 301 -11.16 -8.71 1.24
N GLU A 302 -11.98 -7.71 0.86
CA GLU A 302 -13.40 -7.66 1.22
C GLU A 302 -14.18 -8.83 0.61
N ALA A 303 -13.92 -9.20 -0.64
CA ALA A 303 -14.55 -10.34 -1.28
C ALA A 303 -14.27 -11.65 -0.52
N ALA A 304 -13.02 -11.89 -0.10
CA ALA A 304 -12.62 -13.09 0.61
C ALA A 304 -13.10 -13.11 2.08
N THR A 305 -13.02 -11.99 2.77
CA THR A 305 -13.11 -11.94 4.23
C THR A 305 -14.34 -11.18 4.75
N GLY A 306 -14.96 -10.33 3.95
CA GLY A 306 -16.00 -9.40 4.37
C GLY A 306 -15.46 -8.14 5.06
N ILE A 307 -14.15 -8.00 5.18
CA ILE A 307 -13.49 -6.86 5.83
C ILE A 307 -13.08 -5.84 4.78
N ASN A 308 -13.72 -4.67 4.79
CA ASN A 308 -13.29 -3.53 3.97
C ASN A 308 -12.24 -2.72 4.75
N LEU A 309 -11.01 -2.75 4.31
CA LEU A 309 -9.88 -2.15 5.03
C LEU A 309 -10.02 -0.63 5.21
N TRP A 310 -10.64 0.10 4.26
CA TRP A 310 -10.88 1.54 4.41
C TRP A 310 -11.86 1.85 5.53
N ARG A 311 -12.97 1.11 5.57
CA ARG A 311 -14.02 1.30 6.59
C ARG A 311 -13.53 0.90 7.97
N GLU A 312 -12.81 -0.22 8.07
CA GLU A 312 -12.26 -0.66 9.35
C GLU A 312 -11.13 0.24 9.84
N TRP A 313 -10.31 0.78 8.93
CA TRP A 313 -9.31 1.78 9.30
C TRP A 313 -9.94 3.05 9.88
N ALA A 314 -11.01 3.57 9.27
CA ALA A 314 -11.74 4.72 9.83
C ALA A 314 -12.23 4.44 11.26
N LYS A 315 -12.81 3.26 11.51
CA LYS A 315 -13.25 2.84 12.85
C LYS A 315 -12.08 2.72 13.84
N ILE A 316 -10.92 2.21 13.41
CA ILE A 316 -9.71 2.14 14.22
C ILE A 316 -9.22 3.54 14.61
N GLU A 317 -9.23 4.51 13.69
CA GLU A 317 -8.82 5.88 13.99
C GLU A 317 -9.79 6.60 14.97
N ILE A 318 -11.06 6.25 14.92
CA ILE A 318 -12.11 6.81 15.79
C ILE A 318 -12.07 6.18 17.18
N ALA A 319 -11.71 4.91 17.27
CA ALA A 319 -11.72 4.15 18.51
C ALA A 319 -10.76 4.76 19.56
N GLY A 320 -11.13 4.63 20.82
CA GLY A 320 -10.39 5.13 21.99
C GLY A 320 -10.49 4.18 23.19
N GLU A 321 -9.97 4.59 24.33
CA GLU A 321 -9.99 3.78 25.57
C GLU A 321 -11.42 3.46 26.02
N ASP A 322 -12.32 4.45 25.96
CA ASP A 322 -13.73 4.29 26.35
C ASP A 322 -14.58 3.51 25.33
N SER A 323 -14.09 3.39 24.11
CA SER A 323 -14.75 2.68 23.01
C SER A 323 -13.72 1.98 22.15
N PRO A 324 -13.21 0.81 22.62
CA PRO A 324 -12.20 0.06 21.89
C PRO A 324 -12.73 -0.47 20.56
N TYR A 325 -11.82 -0.64 19.61
CA TYR A 325 -12.15 -1.24 18.32
C TYR A 325 -12.46 -2.73 18.48
N HIS A 326 -13.50 -3.20 17.80
CA HIS A 326 -13.86 -4.61 17.71
C HIS A 326 -13.89 -5.06 16.26
N LEU A 327 -13.05 -6.06 15.93
CA LEU A 327 -13.00 -6.66 14.60
C LEU A 327 -14.35 -7.38 14.30
N PRO A 328 -15.00 -7.09 13.15
CA PRO A 328 -16.18 -7.82 12.73
C PRO A 328 -15.89 -9.30 12.45
N ASN A 329 -16.98 -10.09 12.29
CA ASN A 329 -16.85 -11.49 11.86
C ASN A 329 -16.15 -11.58 10.51
N VAL A 330 -15.11 -12.40 10.46
CA VAL A 330 -14.29 -12.60 9.26
C VAL A 330 -14.75 -13.86 8.54
N ARG A 331 -15.17 -13.75 7.28
CA ARG A 331 -15.42 -14.90 6.42
C ARG A 331 -14.09 -15.61 6.09
N ASP A 332 -14.18 -16.87 5.72
CA ASP A 332 -13.04 -17.68 5.30
C ASP A 332 -13.32 -18.28 3.92
N THR A 333 -13.36 -17.40 2.90
CA THR A 333 -13.54 -17.77 1.50
C THR A 333 -12.32 -17.33 0.68
N TYR A 334 -12.29 -17.71 -0.57
CA TYR A 334 -11.18 -17.39 -1.47
C TYR A 334 -11.62 -16.38 -2.52
N ALA A 335 -10.78 -15.40 -2.79
CA ALA A 335 -11.00 -14.45 -3.85
C ALA A 335 -9.74 -14.26 -4.71
N GLY A 336 -9.95 -13.81 -5.92
CA GLY A 336 -8.85 -13.51 -6.83
C GLY A 336 -9.22 -12.37 -7.76
N LEU A 337 -8.21 -11.67 -8.22
CA LEU A 337 -8.30 -10.55 -9.15
C LEU A 337 -7.50 -10.85 -10.41
N ALA A 338 -8.09 -10.60 -11.57
CA ALA A 338 -7.37 -10.38 -12.83
C ALA A 338 -7.60 -8.93 -13.27
N LEU A 339 -6.52 -8.18 -13.52
CA LEU A 339 -6.55 -6.76 -13.89
C LEU A 339 -5.52 -6.47 -14.98
N THR A 340 -5.90 -5.63 -15.95
CA THR A 340 -4.99 -5.18 -17.01
C THR A 340 -5.32 -3.76 -17.45
N LEU A 341 -4.33 -3.07 -18.03
CA LEU A 341 -4.62 -1.94 -18.90
C LEU A 341 -5.34 -2.44 -20.16
N ALA A 342 -6.32 -1.68 -20.61
CA ALA A 342 -7.14 -2.02 -21.77
C ALA A 342 -6.93 -1.02 -22.91
N ARG A 343 -6.88 -1.55 -24.15
CA ARG A 343 -6.86 -0.74 -25.38
C ARG A 343 -8.13 0.13 -25.50
N GLN A 344 -9.26 -0.40 -25.01
CA GLN A 344 -10.54 0.29 -25.02
C GLN A 344 -10.61 1.31 -23.89
N GLU A 345 -11.14 2.50 -24.16
CA GLU A 345 -11.39 3.50 -23.11
C GLU A 345 -12.37 2.98 -22.04
N GLN A 346 -13.40 2.28 -22.48
CA GLN A 346 -14.39 1.63 -21.63
C GLN A 346 -14.48 0.14 -22.00
N PRO A 347 -13.66 -0.73 -21.40
CA PRO A 347 -13.65 -2.14 -21.72
C PRO A 347 -14.94 -2.82 -21.24
N ASP A 348 -15.58 -3.58 -22.14
CA ASP A 348 -16.77 -4.36 -21.83
C ASP A 348 -16.39 -5.76 -21.35
N THR A 349 -16.64 -6.03 -20.08
CA THR A 349 -16.45 -7.35 -19.47
C THR A 349 -17.73 -8.18 -19.34
N SER A 350 -18.84 -7.77 -20.00
CA SER A 350 -20.15 -8.48 -19.90
C SER A 350 -20.11 -9.90 -20.45
N GLY A 351 -19.21 -10.17 -21.42
CA GLY A 351 -19.00 -11.52 -21.97
C GLY A 351 -18.34 -12.53 -21.02
N TYR A 352 -17.96 -12.12 -19.81
CA TYR A 352 -17.48 -12.98 -18.73
C TYR A 352 -18.65 -13.26 -17.79
N THR A 353 -19.24 -14.46 -17.81
CA THR A 353 -20.54 -14.76 -17.18
C THR A 353 -20.45 -15.73 -16.01
N ASP A 354 -19.23 -16.01 -15.51
CA ASP A 354 -19.04 -16.90 -14.39
C ASP A 354 -19.74 -16.35 -13.13
N PRO A 355 -20.53 -17.20 -12.40
CA PRO A 355 -21.33 -16.75 -11.24
C PRO A 355 -20.48 -16.33 -10.05
N GLU A 356 -19.21 -16.69 -10.03
CA GLU A 356 -18.24 -16.31 -9.01
C GLU A 356 -17.76 -14.84 -9.13
N ILE A 357 -18.07 -14.15 -10.22
CA ILE A 357 -17.69 -12.72 -10.40
C ILE A 357 -18.49 -11.88 -9.41
N VAL A 358 -17.78 -11.24 -8.48
CA VAL A 358 -18.37 -10.38 -7.45
C VAL A 358 -18.14 -8.90 -7.70
N LEU A 359 -17.14 -8.55 -8.53
CA LEU A 359 -16.86 -7.16 -8.92
C LEU A 359 -16.30 -7.10 -10.34
N ARG A 360 -16.75 -6.07 -11.08
CA ARG A 360 -16.21 -5.67 -12.37
C ARG A 360 -15.61 -4.27 -12.24
N VAL A 361 -14.35 -4.13 -12.63
CA VAL A 361 -13.67 -2.83 -12.58
C VAL A 361 -14.32 -1.86 -13.56
N GLN A 362 -14.72 -0.70 -13.05
CA GLN A 362 -15.33 0.40 -13.81
C GLN A 362 -14.36 1.59 -13.84
N LYS A 363 -13.31 1.48 -14.66
CA LYS A 363 -12.31 2.54 -14.79
C LYS A 363 -11.83 2.61 -16.24
N LYS A 364 -11.69 3.84 -16.75
CA LYS A 364 -11.17 4.08 -18.10
C LYS A 364 -9.86 3.35 -18.31
N HIS A 365 -9.73 2.70 -19.48
CA HIS A 365 -8.55 1.94 -19.88
C HIS A 365 -8.12 0.83 -18.90
N HIS A 366 -9.05 0.31 -18.08
CA HIS A 366 -8.77 -0.81 -17.18
C HIS A 366 -9.87 -1.88 -17.30
N ALA A 367 -9.47 -3.10 -17.61
CA ALA A 367 -10.33 -4.27 -17.53
C ALA A 367 -9.94 -5.09 -16.31
N GLY A 368 -10.92 -5.42 -15.44
CA GLY A 368 -10.64 -6.22 -14.27
C GLY A 368 -11.87 -6.93 -13.73
N LEU A 369 -11.65 -8.11 -13.15
CA LEU A 369 -12.67 -8.95 -12.53
C LEU A 369 -12.16 -9.47 -11.20
N ILE A 370 -13.01 -9.38 -10.17
CA ILE A 370 -12.79 -10.07 -8.90
C ILE A 370 -13.77 -11.21 -8.81
N VAL A 371 -13.25 -12.40 -8.52
CA VAL A 371 -14.02 -13.63 -8.28
C VAL A 371 -13.92 -14.05 -6.84
N ARG A 372 -14.95 -14.77 -6.36
CA ARG A 372 -14.99 -15.37 -5.03
C ARG A 372 -15.56 -16.78 -5.11
N SER A 373 -14.94 -17.72 -4.39
CA SER A 373 -15.41 -19.12 -4.27
C SER A 373 -15.07 -19.69 -2.88
N GLU A 374 -15.80 -20.71 -2.49
CA GLU A 374 -15.46 -21.56 -1.32
C GLU A 374 -14.31 -22.54 -1.68
N ASP A 375 -14.06 -22.79 -2.96
CA ASP A 375 -12.99 -23.65 -3.45
C ASP A 375 -11.83 -22.81 -4.04
N PRO A 376 -10.62 -22.88 -3.46
CA PRO A 376 -9.46 -22.15 -3.98
C PRO A 376 -9.09 -22.58 -5.40
N LYS A 377 -9.29 -23.85 -5.76
CA LYS A 377 -8.99 -24.34 -7.12
C LYS A 377 -9.87 -23.67 -8.16
N ARG A 378 -11.13 -23.40 -7.81
CA ARG A 378 -12.03 -22.68 -8.72
C ARG A 378 -11.56 -21.25 -8.97
N VAL A 379 -11.02 -20.58 -7.95
CA VAL A 379 -10.40 -19.26 -8.12
C VAL A 379 -9.20 -19.33 -9.06
N ASP A 380 -8.32 -20.32 -8.88
CA ASP A 380 -7.14 -20.52 -9.73
C ASP A 380 -7.55 -20.78 -11.19
N GLU A 381 -8.50 -21.67 -11.46
CA GLU A 381 -9.04 -21.97 -12.81
C GLU A 381 -9.59 -20.72 -13.50
N LEU A 382 -10.34 -19.89 -12.77
CA LEU A 382 -10.90 -18.65 -13.31
C LEU A 382 -9.81 -17.63 -13.64
N LEU A 383 -8.84 -17.44 -12.74
CA LEU A 383 -7.74 -16.51 -12.99
C LEU A 383 -6.87 -16.94 -14.17
N ASP A 384 -6.60 -18.23 -14.32
CA ASP A 384 -5.86 -18.78 -15.46
C ASP A 384 -6.62 -18.55 -16.78
N SER A 385 -7.94 -18.85 -16.78
CA SER A 385 -8.82 -18.58 -17.93
C SER A 385 -8.84 -17.10 -18.29
N TYR A 386 -9.02 -16.21 -17.28
CA TYR A 386 -9.09 -14.77 -17.53
C TYR A 386 -7.76 -14.20 -17.97
N THR A 387 -6.65 -14.68 -17.43
CA THR A 387 -5.32 -14.26 -17.89
C THR A 387 -5.15 -14.50 -19.40
N GLY A 388 -5.53 -15.69 -19.89
CA GLY A 388 -5.49 -16.00 -21.33
C GLY A 388 -6.42 -15.12 -22.17
N ARG A 389 -7.68 -14.97 -21.73
CA ARG A 389 -8.70 -14.19 -22.46
C ARG A 389 -8.38 -12.70 -22.44
N PHE A 390 -7.95 -12.13 -21.32
CA PHE A 390 -7.61 -10.70 -21.19
C PHE A 390 -6.46 -10.30 -22.12
N MET A 391 -5.48 -11.18 -22.35
CA MET A 391 -4.42 -10.93 -23.32
C MET A 391 -4.98 -10.68 -24.74
N THR A 392 -6.04 -11.37 -25.11
CA THR A 392 -6.68 -11.23 -26.42
C THR A 392 -7.67 -10.07 -26.45
N ASP A 393 -8.53 -9.99 -25.42
CA ASP A 393 -9.70 -9.10 -25.43
C ASP A 393 -9.34 -7.64 -25.13
N PHE A 394 -8.41 -7.42 -24.18
CA PHE A 394 -8.17 -6.09 -23.61
C PHE A 394 -6.73 -5.62 -23.67
N TYR A 395 -5.79 -6.48 -23.39
CA TYR A 395 -4.42 -6.14 -23.00
C TYR A 395 -3.81 -4.99 -23.79
N ALA A 396 -3.35 -3.98 -23.06
CA ALA A 396 -2.44 -2.94 -23.50
C ALA A 396 -1.24 -2.91 -22.57
N PHE A 397 -0.09 -2.49 -23.08
CA PHE A 397 1.11 -2.28 -22.28
C PHE A 397 1.56 -0.83 -22.43
N GLU A 398 1.74 -0.21 -21.28
CA GLU A 398 2.37 1.09 -21.15
C GLU A 398 3.50 0.94 -20.12
N PRO A 399 4.74 1.24 -20.48
CA PRO A 399 5.86 1.16 -19.55
C PRO A 399 5.60 2.00 -18.30
N ALA A 400 6.03 1.50 -17.14
CA ALA A 400 5.93 2.27 -15.90
C ALA A 400 6.59 3.65 -16.07
N PRO A 401 5.92 4.74 -15.69
CA PRO A 401 6.49 6.07 -15.82
C PRO A 401 7.71 6.23 -14.91
N ASP A 402 8.63 7.09 -15.27
CA ASP A 402 9.80 7.41 -14.44
C ASP A 402 9.43 8.18 -13.16
N ARG A 403 8.21 8.73 -13.11
CA ARG A 403 7.66 9.48 -11.97
C ARG A 403 6.20 9.10 -11.76
N PRO A 404 5.70 9.13 -10.49
CA PRO A 404 4.29 8.92 -10.22
C PRO A 404 3.43 9.90 -11.02
N SER A 405 2.42 9.39 -11.71
CA SER A 405 1.37 10.24 -12.29
C SER A 405 0.49 10.79 -11.17
N SER A 406 0.18 12.05 -11.28
CA SER A 406 -0.75 12.75 -10.39
C SER A 406 -2.16 12.22 -10.51
#